data_f744d39dfdbedd4fb345e81327f5d524
#
_entry.id   f744d39dfdbedd4fb345e81327f5d524
#
_cell.length_a   1.000
_cell.length_b   1.000
_cell.length_c   1.000
_cell.angle_alpha   90.00
_cell.angle_beta   90.00
_cell.angle_gamma   90.00
#
_symmetry.space_group_name_H-M   'P 1'
#
loop_
_entity.id
_entity.type
_entity.pdbx_description
1 polymer ?
#
loop_
_entity_poly.entity_id
_entity_poly.type
_entity_poly.pdbx_seq_one_letter_code
_entity_poly.pdbx_strand_id
1 'polypeptide(L)'
;MITLIQLIAQVESGNFGGAIRFEEEKYNSMMNRPIKELPSRIGDTLKNIRDIHHCDLFTAFQIYCTSWGKFQFMGETLYSAPITLPFPIPIFWSSEVVQGSIFQKFVREKDIDITVDPPRMDEYERFAMIWNGPGDVSGYATRMLKVYKQLKSGE
;
A
#
# COMPACT_ATOMS: atom_id res chain seq x y z
N MET A 1 15.32 -0.69 19.03
CA MET A 1 14.71 -1.84 18.27
C MET A 1 13.97 -1.27 17.09
N ILE A 2 14.23 -1.75 15.86
CA ILE A 2 13.55 -1.30 14.64
C ILE A 2 12.20 -2.03 14.52
N THR A 3 11.13 -1.29 14.30
CA THR A 3 9.79 -1.85 14.13
C THR A 3 9.46 -2.07 12.64
N LEU A 4 8.48 -2.95 12.34
CA LEU A 4 8.00 -3.16 10.98
C LEU A 4 7.48 -1.84 10.36
N ILE A 5 6.77 -1.02 11.14
CA ILE A 5 6.28 0.29 10.71
C ILE A 5 7.43 1.18 10.23
N GLN A 6 8.50 1.30 11.01
CA GLN A 6 9.68 2.11 10.64
C GLN A 6 10.36 1.57 9.39
N LEU A 7 10.54 0.25 9.31
CA LEU A 7 11.20 -0.39 8.19
C LEU A 7 10.42 -0.16 6.89
N ILE A 8 9.11 -0.45 6.87
CA ILE A 8 8.31 -0.34 5.65
C ILE A 8 8.10 1.11 5.24
N ALA A 9 7.85 2.03 6.16
CA ALA A 9 7.76 3.44 5.84
C ALA A 9 9.04 3.96 5.15
N GLN A 10 10.21 3.53 5.61
CA GLN A 10 11.49 3.91 5.00
C GLN A 10 11.70 3.24 3.62
N VAL A 11 11.33 1.96 3.46
CA VAL A 11 11.41 1.24 2.18
C VAL A 11 10.54 1.88 1.11
N GLU A 12 9.30 2.27 1.46
CA GLU A 12 8.28 2.72 0.51
C GLU A 12 8.45 4.19 0.10
N SER A 13 8.79 5.05 1.03
CA SER A 13 8.74 6.50 0.80
C SER A 13 9.89 7.30 1.42
N GLY A 14 10.92 6.64 1.98
CA GLY A 14 11.92 7.32 2.80
C GLY A 14 11.30 7.96 4.07
N ASN A 15 10.23 7.35 4.58
CA ASN A 15 9.44 7.83 5.73
C ASN A 15 8.65 9.14 5.47
N PHE A 16 8.40 9.48 4.20
CA PHE A 16 7.66 10.70 3.85
C PHE A 16 6.15 10.46 3.82
N GLY A 17 5.42 11.02 4.79
CA GLY A 17 3.96 10.84 4.94
C GLY A 17 3.13 11.41 3.80
N GLY A 18 3.65 12.40 3.06
CA GLY A 18 2.99 13.04 1.92
C GLY A 18 3.28 12.40 0.56
N ALA A 19 3.92 11.24 0.51
CA ALA A 19 4.27 10.59 -0.76
C ALA A 19 3.02 10.20 -1.56
N ILE A 20 3.04 10.48 -2.86
CA ILE A 20 2.00 10.11 -3.84
C ILE A 20 2.69 9.56 -5.07
N ARG A 21 2.23 8.40 -5.58
CA ARG A 21 2.74 7.83 -6.82
C ARG A 21 1.59 7.30 -7.67
N PHE A 22 1.44 7.86 -8.86
CA PHE A 22 0.46 7.39 -9.84
C PHE A 22 1.02 6.21 -10.63
N GLU A 23 0.28 5.12 -10.69
CA GLU A 23 0.64 3.89 -11.41
C GLU A 23 0.06 3.95 -12.83
N GLU A 24 0.73 4.67 -13.72
CA GLU A 24 0.25 4.96 -15.08
C GLU A 24 -0.01 3.70 -15.91
N GLU A 25 0.87 2.72 -15.85
CA GLU A 25 0.70 1.44 -16.59
C GLU A 25 -0.56 0.70 -16.15
N LYS A 26 -0.81 0.64 -14.84
CA LYS A 26 -2.02 0.02 -14.29
C LYS A 26 -3.26 0.78 -14.73
N TYR A 27 -3.25 2.10 -14.64
CA TYR A 27 -4.34 2.96 -15.09
C TYR A 27 -4.66 2.75 -16.57
N ASN A 28 -3.67 2.82 -17.45
CA ASN A 28 -3.82 2.63 -18.88
C ASN A 28 -4.33 1.22 -19.21
N SER A 29 -3.83 0.19 -18.53
CA SER A 29 -4.31 -1.18 -18.71
C SER A 29 -5.79 -1.33 -18.33
N MET A 30 -6.26 -0.64 -17.30
CA MET A 30 -7.66 -0.69 -16.88
C MET A 30 -8.57 0.13 -17.81
N MET A 31 -8.13 1.33 -18.20
CA MET A 31 -8.91 2.22 -19.08
C MET A 31 -9.12 1.66 -20.49
N ASN A 32 -8.20 0.82 -20.96
CA ASN A 32 -8.30 0.15 -22.25
C ASN A 32 -9.24 -1.07 -22.26
N ARG A 33 -9.85 -1.42 -21.11
CA ARG A 33 -10.81 -2.53 -21.01
C ARG A 33 -12.22 -2.00 -20.86
N PRO A 34 -13.22 -2.62 -21.52
CA PRO A 34 -14.63 -2.31 -21.26
C PRO A 34 -14.94 -2.54 -19.77
N ILE A 35 -15.62 -1.60 -19.12
CA ILE A 35 -15.94 -1.66 -17.68
C ILE A 35 -16.65 -2.98 -17.32
N LYS A 36 -17.54 -3.47 -18.19
CA LYS A 36 -18.26 -4.74 -18.01
C LYS A 36 -17.36 -5.99 -18.00
N GLU A 37 -16.13 -5.86 -18.46
CA GLU A 37 -15.12 -6.93 -18.48
C GLU A 37 -14.18 -6.88 -17.27
N LEU A 38 -14.30 -5.84 -16.44
CA LEU A 38 -13.53 -5.77 -15.18
C LEU A 38 -14.11 -6.78 -14.17
N PRO A 39 -13.25 -7.46 -13.41
CA PRO A 39 -13.70 -8.29 -12.29
C PRO A 39 -14.64 -7.54 -11.35
N SER A 40 -15.68 -8.19 -10.85
CA SER A 40 -16.67 -7.59 -9.94
C SER A 40 -16.03 -6.86 -8.75
N ARG A 41 -14.97 -7.43 -8.18
CA ARG A 41 -14.21 -6.82 -7.07
C ARG A 41 -13.67 -5.42 -7.43
N ILE A 42 -13.25 -5.21 -8.67
CA ILE A 42 -12.78 -3.90 -9.13
C ILE A 42 -13.96 -2.93 -9.20
N GLY A 43 -15.09 -3.38 -9.76
CA GLY A 43 -16.32 -2.60 -9.83
C GLY A 43 -16.80 -2.15 -8.45
N ASP A 44 -16.81 -3.06 -7.48
CA ASP A 44 -17.21 -2.76 -6.09
C ASP A 44 -16.26 -1.74 -5.45
N THR A 45 -14.96 -1.89 -5.64
CA THR A 45 -13.96 -0.93 -5.11
C THR A 45 -14.12 0.44 -5.74
N LEU A 46 -14.31 0.52 -7.07
CA LEU A 46 -14.53 1.79 -7.76
C LEU A 46 -15.84 2.46 -7.30
N LYS A 47 -16.88 1.65 -7.06
CA LYS A 47 -18.13 2.16 -6.48
C LYS A 47 -17.90 2.76 -5.09
N ASN A 48 -17.18 2.07 -4.21
CA ASN A 48 -16.83 2.59 -2.88
C ASN A 48 -16.07 3.92 -2.97
N ILE A 49 -15.07 4.01 -3.86
CA ILE A 49 -14.33 5.26 -4.08
C ILE A 49 -15.27 6.38 -4.52
N ARG A 50 -16.13 6.13 -5.49
CA ARG A 50 -17.09 7.14 -5.98
C ARG A 50 -18.04 7.61 -4.90
N ASP A 51 -18.58 6.70 -4.13
CA ASP A 51 -19.56 7.02 -3.07
C ASP A 51 -18.89 7.86 -1.96
N ILE A 52 -17.66 7.51 -1.57
CA ILE A 52 -16.95 8.22 -0.49
C ILE A 52 -16.39 9.57 -0.95
N HIS A 53 -15.89 9.66 -2.19
CA HIS A 53 -15.31 10.90 -2.74
C HIS A 53 -16.31 11.79 -3.46
N HIS A 54 -17.54 11.32 -3.69
CA HIS A 54 -18.55 12.01 -4.50
C HIS A 54 -18.00 12.39 -5.88
N CYS A 55 -17.27 11.49 -6.53
CA CYS A 55 -16.57 11.74 -7.78
C CYS A 55 -17.10 10.89 -8.95
N ASP A 56 -16.71 11.26 -10.15
CA ASP A 56 -17.00 10.48 -11.35
C ASP A 56 -16.14 9.20 -11.44
N LEU A 57 -16.45 8.36 -12.41
CA LEU A 57 -15.75 7.09 -12.59
C LEU A 57 -14.27 7.29 -12.99
N PHE A 58 -13.98 8.32 -13.78
CA PHE A 58 -12.62 8.62 -14.22
C PHE A 58 -11.72 8.99 -13.04
N THR A 59 -12.18 9.87 -12.16
CA THR A 59 -11.51 10.24 -10.91
C THR A 59 -11.35 9.03 -9.99
N ALA A 60 -12.36 8.15 -9.91
CA ALA A 60 -12.26 6.93 -9.11
C ALA A 60 -11.17 5.99 -9.64
N PHE A 61 -10.98 5.85 -10.94
CA PHE A 61 -9.88 5.09 -11.54
C PHE A 61 -8.52 5.71 -11.20
N GLN A 62 -8.39 7.03 -11.21
CA GLN A 62 -7.16 7.71 -10.81
C GLN A 62 -6.82 7.42 -9.35
N ILE A 63 -7.79 7.54 -8.44
CA ILE A 63 -7.60 7.23 -7.02
C ILE A 63 -7.23 5.76 -6.83
N TYR A 64 -7.93 4.85 -7.50
CA TYR A 64 -7.69 3.41 -7.47
C TYR A 64 -6.25 3.05 -7.85
N CYS A 65 -5.71 3.70 -8.90
CA CYS A 65 -4.38 3.47 -9.45
C CYS A 65 -3.28 4.35 -8.83
N THR A 66 -3.53 5.02 -7.73
CA THR A 66 -2.54 5.86 -7.05
C THR A 66 -2.14 5.26 -5.72
N SER A 67 -0.84 5.29 -5.42
CA SER A 67 -0.27 4.93 -4.11
C SER A 67 -0.16 6.16 -3.22
N TRP A 68 -0.54 6.03 -1.95
CA TRP A 68 -0.71 7.14 -1.03
C TRP A 68 0.05 6.94 0.27
N GLY A 69 0.69 8.03 0.73
CA GLY A 69 1.27 8.13 2.05
C GLY A 69 2.59 7.40 2.23
N LYS A 70 3.07 7.38 3.47
CA LYS A 70 4.38 6.83 3.83
C LYS A 70 4.52 5.33 3.54
N PHE A 71 3.43 4.58 3.51
CA PHE A 71 3.40 3.15 3.22
C PHE A 71 3.04 2.84 1.77
N GLN A 72 2.82 3.86 0.93
CA GLN A 72 2.45 3.69 -0.48
C GLN A 72 1.28 2.72 -0.70
N PHE A 73 0.25 2.83 0.14
CA PHE A 73 -0.98 2.06 -0.08
C PHE A 73 -1.67 2.45 -1.38
N MET A 74 -1.89 1.48 -2.24
CA MET A 74 -2.75 1.67 -3.43
C MET A 74 -4.17 2.06 -3.01
N GLY A 75 -4.81 2.96 -3.77
CA GLY A 75 -6.23 3.26 -3.59
C GLY A 75 -7.11 2.01 -3.69
N GLU A 76 -6.75 1.05 -4.55
CA GLU A 76 -7.34 -0.28 -4.59
C GLU A 76 -7.36 -0.94 -3.21
N THR A 77 -6.23 -0.98 -2.52
CA THR A 77 -6.09 -1.61 -1.21
C THR A 77 -6.85 -0.83 -0.13
N LEU A 78 -6.81 0.50 -0.19
CA LEU A 78 -7.46 1.35 0.80
C LEU A 78 -8.99 1.22 0.78
N TYR A 79 -9.60 1.05 -0.40
CA TYR A 79 -11.05 1.01 -0.55
C TYR A 79 -11.63 -0.39 -0.80
N SER A 80 -10.81 -1.43 -0.65
CA SER A 80 -11.25 -2.84 -0.67
C SER A 80 -11.00 -3.53 0.67
N ALA A 81 -11.63 -4.71 0.86
CA ALA A 81 -11.35 -5.54 2.03
C ALA A 81 -9.86 -5.95 2.08
N PRO A 82 -9.24 -6.02 3.25
CA PRO A 82 -9.86 -5.85 4.58
C PRO A 82 -9.87 -4.40 5.09
N ILE A 83 -9.33 -3.43 4.36
CA ILE A 83 -9.20 -2.04 4.85
C ILE A 83 -10.54 -1.32 4.78
N THR A 84 -11.07 -1.12 3.58
CA THR A 84 -12.33 -0.41 3.31
C THR A 84 -12.44 0.92 4.06
N LEU A 85 -11.64 1.92 3.63
CA LEU A 85 -11.66 3.25 4.24
C LEU A 85 -13.07 3.84 4.23
N PRO A 86 -13.56 4.36 5.37
CA PRO A 86 -14.88 5.00 5.44
C PRO A 86 -14.83 6.51 5.16
N PHE A 87 -13.70 7.05 4.75
CA PHE A 87 -13.46 8.49 4.54
C PHE A 87 -12.57 8.75 3.34
N PRO A 88 -12.59 10.00 2.77
CA PRO A 88 -11.80 10.36 1.60
C PRO A 88 -10.28 10.34 1.85
N ILE A 89 -9.50 10.14 0.77
CA ILE A 89 -8.03 10.14 0.76
C ILE A 89 -7.40 11.34 1.51
N PRO A 90 -7.88 12.58 1.40
CA PRO A 90 -7.24 13.69 2.12
C PRO A 90 -7.15 13.47 3.63
N ILE A 91 -8.13 12.80 4.26
CA ILE A 91 -8.08 12.47 5.69
C ILE A 91 -7.01 11.43 5.98
N PHE A 92 -6.88 10.39 5.15
CA PHE A 92 -5.82 9.40 5.26
C PHE A 92 -4.44 10.04 5.04
N TRP A 93 -4.30 10.78 3.94
CA TRP A 93 -3.03 11.33 3.49
C TRP A 93 -2.46 12.41 4.41
N SER A 94 -3.31 13.23 5.03
CA SER A 94 -2.90 14.34 5.90
C SER A 94 -2.47 13.91 7.31
N SER A 95 -2.65 12.65 7.69
CA SER A 95 -2.39 12.17 9.06
C SER A 95 -1.52 10.92 9.10
N GLU A 96 -0.28 11.08 9.54
CA GLU A 96 0.63 9.95 9.75
C GLU A 96 0.12 8.96 10.79
N VAL A 97 -0.64 9.42 11.78
CA VAL A 97 -1.28 8.57 12.79
C VAL A 97 -2.32 7.68 12.15
N VAL A 98 -3.16 8.24 11.26
CA VAL A 98 -4.15 7.46 10.50
C VAL A 98 -3.45 6.46 9.58
N GLN A 99 -2.41 6.87 8.86
CA GLN A 99 -1.63 5.98 8.00
C GLN A 99 -1.04 4.80 8.79
N GLY A 100 -0.44 5.07 9.95
CA GLY A 100 0.11 4.05 10.84
C GLY A 100 -0.96 3.08 11.35
N SER A 101 -2.13 3.60 11.75
CA SER A 101 -3.26 2.78 12.21
C SER A 101 -3.80 1.87 11.11
N ILE A 102 -3.90 2.36 9.87
CA ILE A 102 -4.31 1.57 8.71
C ILE A 102 -3.27 0.50 8.38
N PHE A 103 -1.98 0.82 8.46
CA PHE A 103 -0.92 -0.18 8.28
C PHE A 103 -1.01 -1.30 9.33
N GLN A 104 -1.18 -0.96 10.61
CA GLN A 104 -1.37 -1.94 11.67
C GLN A 104 -2.62 -2.81 11.46
N LYS A 105 -3.72 -2.19 11.02
CA LYS A 105 -4.93 -2.95 10.64
C LYS A 105 -4.62 -3.95 9.53
N PHE A 106 -3.94 -3.52 8.45
CA PHE A 106 -3.56 -4.39 7.35
C PHE A 106 -2.69 -5.56 7.82
N VAL A 107 -1.65 -5.29 8.61
CA VAL A 107 -0.74 -6.31 9.17
C VAL A 107 -1.53 -7.36 9.96
N ARG A 108 -2.43 -6.92 10.83
CA ARG A 108 -3.27 -7.82 11.63
C ARG A 108 -4.23 -8.65 10.78
N GLU A 109 -4.95 -8.02 9.84
CA GLU A 109 -5.95 -8.69 9.00
C GLU A 109 -5.32 -9.67 7.98
N LYS A 110 -4.04 -9.50 7.67
CA LYS A 110 -3.27 -10.39 6.81
C LYS A 110 -2.45 -11.42 7.59
N ASP A 111 -2.59 -11.44 8.92
CA ASP A 111 -1.84 -12.33 9.81
C ASP A 111 -0.32 -12.26 9.54
N ILE A 112 0.18 -11.02 9.40
CA ILE A 112 1.59 -10.78 9.14
C ILE A 112 2.33 -10.78 10.47
N ASP A 113 3.08 -11.87 10.71
CA ASP A 113 4.00 -12.02 11.82
C ASP A 113 5.41 -12.25 11.27
N ILE A 114 6.25 -11.23 11.35
CA ILE A 114 7.64 -11.29 10.91
C ILE A 114 8.59 -10.71 11.95
N THR A 115 9.75 -11.32 12.07
CA THR A 115 10.85 -10.82 12.90
C THR A 115 11.64 -9.77 12.14
N VAL A 116 11.60 -8.53 12.62
CA VAL A 116 12.36 -7.43 12.00
C VAL A 116 13.80 -7.37 12.52
N ASP A 117 14.02 -7.65 13.79
CA ASP A 117 15.33 -7.58 14.45
C ASP A 117 15.56 -8.81 15.37
N PRO A 118 16.45 -9.73 15.01
CA PRO A 118 17.32 -9.77 13.83
C PRO A 118 16.55 -10.07 12.52
N PRO A 119 17.04 -9.54 11.37
CA PRO A 119 16.36 -9.74 10.10
C PRO A 119 16.49 -11.17 9.59
N ARG A 120 15.41 -11.71 9.05
CA ARG A 120 15.36 -13.02 8.41
C ARG A 120 14.84 -12.88 6.99
N MET A 121 15.63 -13.34 6.02
CA MET A 121 15.29 -13.16 4.59
C MET A 121 14.03 -13.91 4.20
N ASP A 122 13.80 -15.11 4.72
CA ASP A 122 12.59 -15.91 4.48
C ASP A 122 11.32 -15.19 4.96
N GLU A 123 11.40 -14.50 6.09
CA GLU A 123 10.29 -13.70 6.60
C GLU A 123 10.07 -12.41 5.78
N TYR A 124 11.16 -11.78 5.34
CA TYR A 124 11.08 -10.60 4.46
C TYR A 124 10.50 -10.96 3.08
N GLU A 125 10.85 -12.12 2.52
CA GLU A 125 10.25 -12.62 1.29
C GLU A 125 8.75 -12.95 1.47
N ARG A 126 8.38 -13.54 2.61
CA ARG A 126 6.97 -13.79 2.94
C ARG A 126 6.19 -12.47 3.04
N PHE A 127 6.75 -11.47 3.71
CA PHE A 127 6.15 -10.13 3.75
C PHE A 127 6.01 -9.52 2.35
N ALA A 128 7.09 -9.56 1.56
CA ALA A 128 7.11 -9.02 0.20
C ALA A 128 6.02 -9.63 -0.69
N MET A 129 5.82 -10.95 -0.58
CA MET A 129 4.76 -11.66 -1.31
C MET A 129 3.35 -11.16 -0.94
N ILE A 130 3.09 -10.92 0.34
CA ILE A 130 1.78 -10.45 0.83
C ILE A 130 1.57 -8.97 0.47
N TRP A 131 2.63 -8.16 0.61
CA TRP A 131 2.57 -6.71 0.47
C TRP A 131 2.58 -6.26 -0.99
N ASN A 132 3.52 -6.77 -1.77
CA ASN A 132 3.80 -6.33 -3.13
C ASN A 132 3.37 -7.34 -4.21
N GLY A 133 2.93 -8.53 -3.79
CA GLY A 133 2.61 -9.62 -4.71
C GLY A 133 3.84 -10.35 -5.26
N PRO A 134 3.65 -11.27 -6.21
CA PRO A 134 4.69 -12.20 -6.65
C PRO A 134 5.76 -11.60 -7.60
N GLY A 135 5.62 -10.34 -8.02
CA GLY A 135 6.41 -9.78 -9.12
C GLY A 135 7.91 -9.58 -8.82
N ASP A 136 8.25 -9.12 -7.59
CA ASP A 136 9.65 -8.81 -7.20
C ASP A 136 9.90 -9.14 -5.72
N VAL A 137 9.63 -10.37 -5.34
CA VAL A 137 9.71 -10.80 -3.92
C VAL A 137 11.13 -10.66 -3.36
N SER A 138 12.12 -11.27 -4.03
CA SER A 138 13.51 -11.26 -3.55
C SER A 138 14.15 -9.87 -3.63
N GLY A 139 13.83 -9.08 -4.66
CA GLY A 139 14.30 -7.70 -4.77
C GLY A 139 13.73 -6.82 -3.68
N TYR A 140 12.44 -6.97 -3.36
CA TYR A 140 11.80 -6.24 -2.27
C TYR A 140 12.41 -6.62 -0.90
N ALA A 141 12.56 -7.91 -0.61
CA ALA A 141 13.20 -8.40 0.61
C ALA A 141 14.65 -7.90 0.76
N THR A 142 15.40 -7.85 -0.35
CA THR A 142 16.75 -7.28 -0.37
C THR A 142 16.74 -5.78 -0.04
N ARG A 143 15.77 -5.01 -0.55
CA ARG A 143 15.60 -3.60 -0.18
C ARG A 143 15.29 -3.45 1.31
N MET A 144 14.40 -4.29 1.86
CA MET A 144 14.11 -4.30 3.31
C MET A 144 15.39 -4.54 4.13
N LEU A 145 16.20 -5.52 3.76
CA LEU A 145 17.47 -5.81 4.46
C LEU A 145 18.45 -4.64 4.37
N LYS A 146 18.57 -4.01 3.21
CA LYS A 146 19.43 -2.82 3.03
C LYS A 146 18.99 -1.68 3.94
N VAL A 147 17.69 -1.35 3.94
CA VAL A 147 17.11 -0.29 4.78
C VAL A 147 17.24 -0.63 6.26
N TYR A 148 17.02 -1.90 6.64
CA TYR A 148 17.24 -2.35 8.02
C TYR A 148 18.68 -2.04 8.49
N LYS A 149 19.70 -2.35 7.65
CA LYS A 149 21.12 -2.09 7.99
C LYS A 149 21.39 -0.59 8.14
N GLN A 150 20.82 0.25 7.27
CA GLN A 150 20.92 1.71 7.37
C GLN A 150 20.30 2.24 8.68
N LEU A 151 19.08 1.81 8.99
CA LEU A 151 18.41 2.19 10.25
C LEU A 151 19.16 1.72 11.50
N LYS A 152 19.85 0.58 11.40
CA LYS A 152 20.64 0.02 12.52
C LYS A 152 21.95 0.75 12.72
N SER A 153 22.62 1.22 11.65
CA SER A 153 23.85 2.00 11.71
C SER A 153 23.62 3.47 12.10
N GLY A 154 22.39 3.95 12.01
CA GLY A 154 22.06 5.36 12.24
C GLY A 154 22.43 6.28 11.07
N GLU A 155 22.61 5.71 9.88
CA GLU A 155 22.88 6.41 8.62
C GLU A 155 21.62 6.87 7.88
#